data_ec41779acf6516c474bcfb6c4183eca6
#
_entry.id   ec41779acf6516c474bcfb6c4183eca6
#
_cell.length_a   1.000
_cell.length_b   1.000
_cell.length_c   1.000
_cell.angle_alpha   90.00
_cell.angle_beta   90.00
_cell.angle_gamma   90.00
#
_symmetry.space_group_name_H-M   'P 1'
#
loop_
_entity.id
_entity.type
_entity.pdbx_description
1 polymer ?
#
loop_
_entity_poly.entity_id
_entity_poly.type
_entity_poly.pdbx_seq_one_letter_code
_entity_poly.pdbx_strand_id
1 'polypeptide(L)' 'MEGIEKITAKILSDAQADIDQLNAQTQEKADAIARQARAQADKETADILARGQKAA' A
#
# COMPACT_ATOMS: atom_id res chain seq x y z
N MET A 1 -39.66 -11.63 -3.60
CA MET A 1 -39.99 -10.81 -2.42
C MET A 1 -39.02 -9.62 -2.36
N GLU A 2 -39.57 -8.44 -2.54
CA GLU A 2 -38.78 -7.23 -2.67
C GLU A 2 -37.93 -6.90 -1.44
N GLY A 3 -38.45 -7.20 -0.23
CA GLY A 3 -37.73 -6.89 1.01
C GLY A 3 -36.42 -7.66 1.16
N ILE A 4 -36.43 -8.95 0.81
CA ILE A 4 -35.29 -9.84 0.91
C ILE A 4 -34.24 -9.43 -0.14
N GLU A 5 -34.66 -9.10 -1.35
CA GLU A 5 -33.76 -8.67 -2.41
C GLU A 5 -33.07 -7.39 -2.07
N LYS A 6 -33.76 -6.42 -1.47
CA LYS A 6 -33.17 -5.15 -1.04
C LYS A 6 -32.16 -5.35 0.09
N ILE A 7 -32.47 -6.22 1.05
CA ILE A 7 -31.56 -6.53 2.15
C ILE A 7 -30.30 -7.20 1.60
N THR A 8 -30.45 -8.17 0.72
CA THR A 8 -29.32 -8.86 0.11
C THR A 8 -28.47 -7.89 -0.70
N ALA A 9 -29.08 -7.02 -1.49
CA ALA A 9 -28.36 -6.02 -2.27
C ALA A 9 -27.58 -5.06 -1.39
N LYS A 10 -28.16 -4.64 -0.26
CA LYS A 10 -27.49 -3.75 0.67
C LYS A 10 -26.30 -4.44 1.33
N ILE A 11 -26.44 -5.68 1.75
CA ILE A 11 -25.35 -6.45 2.35
C ILE A 11 -24.21 -6.60 1.36
N LEU A 12 -24.51 -6.94 0.11
CA LEU A 12 -23.47 -7.07 -0.93
C LEU A 12 -22.78 -5.73 -1.22
N SER A 13 -23.56 -4.65 -1.29
CA SER A 13 -23.02 -3.32 -1.51
C SER A 13 -22.10 -2.88 -0.37
N ASP A 14 -22.55 -3.10 0.88
CA ASP A 14 -21.75 -2.75 2.05
C ASP A 14 -20.47 -3.59 2.10
N ALA A 15 -20.54 -4.87 1.78
CA ALA A 15 -19.37 -5.74 1.74
C ALA A 15 -18.39 -5.29 0.66
N GLN A 16 -18.88 -4.90 -0.51
CA GLN A 16 -18.01 -4.40 -1.57
C GLN A 16 -17.32 -3.11 -1.18
N ALA A 17 -18.04 -2.21 -0.51
CA ALA A 17 -17.44 -0.96 -0.02
C ALA A 17 -16.33 -1.23 1.00
N ASP A 18 -16.55 -2.19 1.90
CA ASP A 18 -15.53 -2.58 2.89
C ASP A 18 -14.29 -3.18 2.21
N ILE A 19 -14.50 -4.02 1.20
CA ILE A 19 -13.40 -4.62 0.44
C ILE A 19 -12.62 -3.53 -0.29
N ASP A 20 -13.31 -2.60 -0.93
CA ASP A 20 -12.66 -1.51 -1.66
C ASP A 20 -11.83 -0.64 -0.72
N GLN A 21 -12.35 -0.34 0.46
CA GLN A 21 -11.63 0.44 1.46
C GLN A 21 -10.40 -0.30 1.96
N LEU A 22 -10.53 -1.59 2.24
CA LEU A 22 -9.41 -2.41 2.68
C LEU A 22 -8.33 -2.48 1.60
N ASN A 23 -8.72 -2.66 0.35
CA ASN A 23 -7.77 -2.70 -0.76
C ASN A 23 -7.03 -1.36 -0.91
N ALA A 24 -7.74 -0.24 -0.76
CA ALA A 24 -7.12 1.08 -0.82
C ALA A 24 -6.11 1.28 0.31
N GLN A 25 -6.46 0.88 1.53
CA GLN A 25 -5.55 0.97 2.68
C GLN A 25 -4.33 0.09 2.48
N THR A 26 -4.51 -1.12 1.97
CA THR A 26 -3.43 -2.05 1.71
C THR A 26 -2.49 -1.51 0.65
N GLN A 27 -3.02 -0.93 -0.42
CA GLN A 27 -2.20 -0.32 -1.46
C GLN A 27 -1.39 0.86 -0.93
N GLU A 28 -2.01 1.68 -0.09
CA GLU A 28 -1.33 2.82 0.52
C GLU A 28 -0.17 2.36 1.40
N LYS A 29 -0.37 1.31 2.20
CA LYS A 29 0.69 0.74 3.03
C LYS A 29 1.81 0.15 2.18
N ALA A 30 1.46 -0.56 1.12
CA ALA A 30 2.45 -1.13 0.21
C ALA A 30 3.28 -0.04 -0.45
N ASP A 31 2.65 1.05 -0.88
CA ASP A 31 3.33 2.18 -1.48
C ASP A 31 4.27 2.86 -0.48
N ALA A 32 3.84 3.00 0.78
CA ALA A 32 4.68 3.58 1.83
C ALA A 32 5.91 2.73 2.10
N ILE A 33 5.73 1.41 2.17
CA ILE A 33 6.85 0.47 2.37
C ILE A 33 7.83 0.56 1.20
N ALA A 34 7.31 0.60 -0.03
CA ALA A 34 8.15 0.72 -1.21
C ALA A 34 8.95 2.02 -1.21
N ARG A 35 8.34 3.14 -0.83
CA ARG A 35 9.02 4.43 -0.74
C ARG A 35 10.13 4.41 0.32
N GLN A 36 9.85 3.81 1.49
CA GLN A 36 10.86 3.71 2.55
C GLN A 36 12.02 2.82 2.12
N ALA A 37 11.74 1.69 1.49
CA ALA A 37 12.78 0.79 1.00
C ALA A 37 13.64 1.47 -0.05
N ARG A 38 13.04 2.24 -0.96
CA ARG A 38 13.78 2.98 -1.98
C ARG A 38 14.66 4.04 -1.37
N ALA A 39 14.13 4.82 -0.42
CA ALA A 39 14.88 5.86 0.27
C ALA A 39 16.08 5.28 1.02
N GLN A 40 15.89 4.13 1.68
CA GLN A 40 16.96 3.46 2.39
C GLN A 40 18.02 2.92 1.42
N ALA A 41 17.62 2.34 0.31
CA ALA A 41 18.54 1.86 -0.71
C ALA A 41 19.34 3.00 -1.32
N ASP A 42 18.71 4.12 -1.60
CA ASP A 42 19.38 5.29 -2.13
C ASP A 42 20.41 5.84 -1.13
N LYS A 43 20.06 5.87 0.15
CA LYS A 43 20.97 6.31 1.21
C LYS A 43 22.18 5.38 1.33
N GLU A 44 21.96 4.08 1.32
CA GLU A 44 23.02 3.09 1.40
C GLU A 44 23.96 3.19 0.19
N THR A 45 23.39 3.39 -0.99
CA THR A 45 24.19 3.57 -2.21
C THR A 45 25.05 4.83 -2.11
N ALA A 46 24.48 5.93 -1.64
CA ALA A 46 25.23 7.17 -1.45
C ALA A 46 26.35 6.99 -0.44
N ASP A 47 26.08 6.29 0.67
CA ASP A 47 27.09 6.03 1.70
C ASP A 47 28.22 5.17 1.16
N ILE A 48 27.92 4.14 0.38
CA ILE A 48 28.92 3.26 -0.22
C ILE A 48 29.79 4.04 -1.21
N LEU A 49 29.18 4.86 -2.05
CA LEU A 49 29.93 5.70 -3.00
C LEU A 49 30.83 6.69 -2.28
N ALA A 50 30.35 7.33 -1.22
CA ALA A 50 31.15 8.27 -0.43
C ALA A 50 32.34 7.59 0.21
N ARG A 51 32.15 6.39 0.77
CA ARG A 51 33.28 5.63 1.37
C ARG A 51 34.27 5.18 0.30
N GLY A 52 33.77 4.74 -0.84
CA GLY A 52 34.64 4.34 -1.95
C GLY A 52 35.50 5.47 -2.45
N GLN A 53 34.96 6.68 -2.55
CA GLN A 53 35.70 7.86 -2.95
C GLN A 53 36.80 8.25 -1.95
N LYS A 54 36.50 8.08 -0.65
CA LYS A 54 37.47 8.36 0.39
C LYS A 54 38.58 7.32 0.45
N ALA A 55 38.27 6.09 0.13
CA ALA A 55 39.22 4.98 0.18
C ALA A 55 40.21 5.02 -0.99
N ALA A 56 39.83 5.66 -2.05
CA ALA A 56 40.72 5.80 -3.20
C ALA A 56 41.79 6.86 -2.94
#